data_e2db7632a76d40ae3bea80c98c5de4fd
#
_entry.id   e2db7632a76d40ae3bea80c98c5de4fd
#
_cell.length_a   1.000
_cell.length_b   1.000
_cell.length_c   1.000
_cell.angle_alpha   90.00
_cell.angle_beta   90.00
_cell.angle_gamma   90.00
#
_symmetry.space_group_name_H-M   'P 1'
#
loop_
_entity.id
_entity.type
_entity.pdbx_description
1 polymer ?
#
loop_
_entity_poly.entity_id
_entity_poly.type
_entity_poly.pdbx_seq_one_letter_code
_entity_poly.pdbx_strand_id
1 'polypeptide(L)'
;MKRKSIYLFILAGLIALSGCLDDKNNYDYTDINELEGEITGMKDEYSISYSEDLTITPAFKFTIDRENPDVSYEWRLDGNLLQGETGPSCTFSFERGGLYEITFSVIDNKTQVRFSRSCRLKVRSPFTRGWVVLSEGGGRQSVLSFVGGRSVTHKMPVTSPDGAETVIIDRDSLVYDYVARDVLPGLGEKPTGLFLNAGHVGSYGELYDVSDEVGVMQERWAELNGTTLERSVYTDQEFRGSFPEAGFHPQAISMTYSAKAMLNSDGYIYWAANSFANDFHTCTYVNFPLGKGRKFTGVYPSYRLNNYHAAIPACTEENEIVGIVDDATPKSFEEPKIQESSYSSNIYSVSLGSYDKNVDENYKLGDWKIVDMMPATPSSDDFGGLQDVRPGHLALLQKGSQYELFYFHWAIGTRRTQSRVYNLERIRFSLDGLSGYTDMAVFNNKQFVLIAEGNSLWYCQYKKDGEQTLKKIYTFDSPVKAL
;
A
#
# COMPACT_ATOMS: atom_id res chain seq x y z
N MET A 1 12.28 -83.42 -6.99
CA MET A 1 13.30 -82.63 -7.73
C MET A 1 13.13 -81.12 -7.74
N LYS A 2 12.10 -80.53 -7.12
CA LYS A 2 11.89 -79.05 -7.16
C LYS A 2 12.56 -78.22 -6.07
N ARG A 3 13.03 -78.81 -4.95
CA ARG A 3 13.65 -78.04 -3.85
C ARG A 3 15.15 -77.75 -4.05
N LYS A 4 15.88 -78.55 -4.80
CA LYS A 4 17.32 -78.30 -5.02
C LYS A 4 17.59 -77.19 -6.02
N SER A 5 16.65 -76.91 -6.94
CA SER A 5 16.77 -75.90 -7.98
C SER A 5 16.61 -74.50 -7.35
N ILE A 6 15.79 -74.34 -6.30
CA ILE A 6 15.58 -73.03 -5.64
C ILE A 6 16.81 -72.58 -4.84
N TYR A 7 17.49 -73.50 -4.19
CA TYR A 7 18.73 -73.20 -3.46
C TYR A 7 19.88 -72.79 -4.39
N LEU A 8 19.89 -73.34 -5.61
CA LEU A 8 20.90 -73.00 -6.61
C LEU A 8 20.67 -71.59 -7.17
N PHE A 9 19.42 -71.14 -7.33
CA PHE A 9 19.07 -69.79 -7.73
C PHE A 9 19.32 -68.74 -6.62
N ILE A 10 19.09 -69.09 -5.37
CA ILE A 10 19.38 -68.24 -4.24
C ILE A 10 20.89 -68.09 -4.05
N LEU A 11 21.66 -69.14 -4.21
CA LEU A 11 23.12 -69.12 -4.12
C LEU A 11 23.74 -68.34 -5.28
N ALA A 12 23.21 -68.45 -6.49
CA ALA A 12 23.67 -67.69 -7.65
C ALA A 12 23.32 -66.21 -7.53
N GLY A 13 22.12 -65.89 -6.92
CA GLY A 13 21.73 -64.51 -6.61
C GLY A 13 22.62 -63.84 -5.54
N LEU A 14 23.08 -64.59 -4.52
CA LEU A 14 23.97 -64.11 -3.51
C LEU A 14 25.42 -63.85 -4.01
N ILE A 15 25.90 -64.66 -4.99
CA ILE A 15 27.20 -64.46 -5.60
C ILE A 15 27.18 -63.25 -6.58
N ALA A 16 26.03 -62.97 -7.24
CA ALA A 16 25.88 -61.77 -8.09
C ALA A 16 25.82 -60.44 -7.30
N LEU A 17 25.45 -60.48 -6.03
CA LEU A 17 25.44 -59.30 -5.15
C LEU A 17 26.79 -59.00 -4.51
N SER A 18 27.73 -59.93 -4.49
CA SER A 18 29.07 -59.72 -3.95
C SER A 18 30.08 -59.17 -4.97
N GLY A 19 29.67 -59.06 -6.24
CA GLY A 19 30.54 -58.56 -7.28
C GLY A 19 30.62 -57.01 -7.44
N CYS A 20 29.85 -56.26 -6.61
CA CYS A 20 29.83 -54.80 -6.70
C CYS A 20 30.65 -54.11 -5.61
N LEU A 21 31.50 -54.82 -4.90
CA LEU A 21 32.27 -54.23 -3.77
C LEU A 21 33.77 -54.10 -4.02
N ASP A 22 34.25 -54.43 -5.23
CA ASP A 22 35.64 -54.13 -5.63
C ASP A 22 35.66 -52.81 -6.42
N ASP A 23 35.28 -51.72 -5.73
CA ASP A 23 35.66 -50.39 -6.19
C ASP A 23 37.16 -50.25 -6.00
N LYS A 24 37.89 -50.49 -7.09
CA LYS A 24 39.34 -50.36 -7.12
C LYS A 24 39.74 -48.90 -7.13
N ASN A 25 39.14 -48.12 -6.23
CA ASN A 25 39.56 -46.74 -5.89
C ASN A 25 40.63 -46.18 -6.81
N ASN A 26 40.26 -45.91 -8.05
CA ASN A 26 41.09 -45.23 -8.99
C ASN A 26 40.61 -43.79 -9.19
N TYR A 27 39.97 -43.26 -8.14
CA TYR A 27 39.58 -41.87 -8.13
C TYR A 27 40.76 -41.03 -7.66
N ASP A 28 41.25 -40.20 -8.53
CA ASP A 28 42.12 -39.08 -8.19
C ASP A 28 41.25 -38.08 -7.41
N TYR A 29 41.21 -38.23 -6.11
CA TYR A 29 40.52 -37.25 -5.26
C TYR A 29 41.36 -35.98 -5.24
N THR A 30 40.81 -34.92 -5.81
CA THR A 30 41.34 -33.59 -5.61
C THR A 30 40.85 -33.09 -4.25
N ASP A 31 41.75 -32.78 -3.35
CA ASP A 31 41.39 -32.15 -2.08
C ASP A 31 40.70 -30.84 -2.35
N ILE A 32 39.46 -30.73 -1.83
CA ILE A 32 38.67 -29.51 -1.93
C ILE A 32 39.20 -28.50 -0.91
N ASN A 33 39.48 -27.31 -1.38
CA ASN A 33 39.87 -26.20 -0.53
C ASN A 33 38.61 -25.62 0.14
N GLU A 34 38.22 -26.18 1.28
CA GLU A 34 37.01 -25.79 2.03
C GLU A 34 37.24 -24.48 2.77
N LEU A 35 36.13 -23.79 3.10
CA LEU A 35 36.20 -22.61 3.97
C LEU A 35 36.45 -23.02 5.42
N GLU A 36 37.38 -22.33 6.11
CA GLU A 36 37.58 -22.42 7.55
C GLU A 36 36.51 -21.58 8.27
N GLY A 37 35.31 -22.13 8.41
CA GLY A 37 34.16 -21.44 8.95
C GLY A 37 33.28 -20.78 7.88
N GLU A 38 32.68 -19.67 8.21
CA GLU A 38 31.75 -18.93 7.32
C GLU A 38 32.42 -17.72 6.66
N ILE A 39 31.82 -17.23 5.58
CA ILE A 39 32.15 -15.92 5.02
C ILE A 39 31.69 -14.87 6.03
N THR A 40 32.61 -14.03 6.51
CA THR A 40 32.38 -12.95 7.46
C THR A 40 32.46 -11.58 6.78
N GLY A 41 32.29 -10.46 7.50
CA GLY A 41 32.30 -9.11 6.91
C GLY A 41 31.03 -8.72 6.18
N MET A 42 30.05 -9.61 6.11
CA MET A 42 28.68 -9.32 5.66
C MET A 42 27.71 -9.43 6.83
N LYS A 43 26.86 -8.42 7.01
CA LYS A 43 25.70 -8.51 7.92
C LYS A 43 24.59 -9.29 7.22
N ASP A 44 23.65 -9.85 7.99
CA ASP A 44 22.48 -10.51 7.41
C ASP A 44 21.50 -9.51 6.79
N GLU A 45 21.51 -8.26 7.31
CA GLU A 45 20.68 -7.17 6.81
C GLU A 45 21.41 -5.82 6.86
N TYR A 46 21.21 -5.03 5.81
CA TYR A 46 21.65 -3.63 5.69
C TYR A 46 20.46 -2.73 5.46
N SER A 47 20.56 -1.47 5.92
CA SER A 47 19.57 -0.43 5.62
C SER A 47 20.29 0.88 5.34
N ILE A 48 20.11 1.40 4.14
CA ILE A 48 20.71 2.65 3.64
C ILE A 48 19.64 3.53 3.02
N SER A 49 19.96 4.81 2.79
CA SER A 49 19.16 5.70 1.94
C SER A 49 19.60 5.55 0.47
N TYR A 50 18.71 5.75 -0.48
CA TYR A 50 19.04 5.58 -1.91
C TYR A 50 20.16 6.52 -2.42
N SER A 51 20.47 7.57 -1.67
CA SER A 51 21.58 8.48 -1.97
C SER A 51 22.92 8.09 -1.30
N GLU A 52 22.92 6.97 -0.57
CA GLU A 52 24.08 6.47 0.15
C GLU A 52 24.65 5.24 -0.57
N ASP A 53 25.97 5.21 -0.69
CA ASP A 53 26.68 4.05 -1.22
C ASP A 53 26.88 3.02 -0.11
N LEU A 54 26.70 1.74 -0.44
CA LEU A 54 27.00 0.62 0.43
C LEU A 54 28.20 -0.15 -0.08
N THR A 55 29.31 -0.09 0.65
CA THR A 55 30.49 -0.93 0.36
C THR A 55 30.48 -2.16 1.26
N ILE A 56 30.55 -3.34 0.67
CA ILE A 56 30.66 -4.62 1.37
C ILE A 56 32.01 -5.23 1.04
N THR A 57 32.74 -5.63 2.08
CA THR A 57 34.04 -6.29 1.99
C THR A 57 34.00 -7.59 2.78
N PRO A 58 33.61 -8.71 2.16
CA PRO A 58 33.61 -10.01 2.79
C PRO A 58 35.01 -10.48 3.15
N ALA A 59 35.12 -11.27 4.19
CA ALA A 59 36.34 -11.92 4.60
C ALA A 59 36.08 -13.43 4.78
N PHE A 60 37.04 -14.22 4.33
CA PHE A 60 36.99 -15.68 4.38
C PHE A 60 38.41 -16.26 4.51
N LYS A 61 38.49 -17.49 4.91
CA LYS A 61 39.73 -18.26 4.97
C LYS A 61 39.51 -19.66 4.42
N PHE A 62 40.51 -20.19 3.74
CA PHE A 62 40.49 -21.57 3.27
C PHE A 62 41.28 -22.48 4.17
N THR A 63 40.96 -23.77 4.13
CA THR A 63 41.65 -24.80 4.95
C THR A 63 43.03 -25.14 4.42
N ILE A 64 43.24 -25.10 3.09
CA ILE A 64 44.51 -25.48 2.43
C ILE A 64 45.30 -24.22 2.04
N ASP A 65 44.78 -23.38 1.14
CA ASP A 65 45.49 -22.20 0.64
C ASP A 65 45.14 -20.97 1.48
N ARG A 66 45.69 -20.85 2.67
CA ARG A 66 45.28 -19.85 3.67
C ARG A 66 45.69 -18.42 3.37
N GLU A 67 46.86 -18.23 2.78
CA GLU A 67 47.44 -16.87 2.62
C GLU A 67 47.21 -16.26 1.23
N ASN A 68 47.24 -17.05 0.17
CA ASN A 68 47.05 -16.57 -1.21
C ASN A 68 46.24 -17.56 -2.03
N PRO A 69 44.92 -17.67 -1.74
CA PRO A 69 44.07 -18.58 -2.48
C PRO A 69 43.89 -18.10 -3.94
N ASP A 70 43.97 -19.05 -4.89
CA ASP A 70 43.67 -18.78 -6.29
C ASP A 70 42.16 -18.81 -6.51
N VAL A 71 41.52 -17.64 -6.44
CA VAL A 71 40.06 -17.51 -6.43
C VAL A 71 39.61 -16.42 -7.39
N SER A 72 38.35 -16.54 -7.80
CA SER A 72 37.58 -15.50 -8.46
C SER A 72 36.36 -15.14 -7.64
N TYR A 73 35.78 -13.96 -7.90
CA TYR A 73 34.67 -13.42 -7.16
C TYR A 73 33.46 -13.15 -8.07
N GLU A 74 32.28 -13.38 -7.57
CA GLU A 74 31.02 -12.98 -8.21
C GLU A 74 30.14 -12.23 -7.23
N TRP A 75 29.57 -11.15 -7.70
CA TRP A 75 28.54 -10.40 -7.01
C TRP A 75 27.23 -10.48 -7.78
N ARG A 76 26.14 -10.71 -7.06
CA ARG A 76 24.80 -10.73 -7.64
C ARG A 76 23.88 -9.81 -6.88
N LEU A 77 22.99 -9.15 -7.61
CA LEU A 77 21.90 -8.36 -7.08
C LEU A 77 20.58 -8.98 -7.58
N ASP A 78 19.72 -9.39 -6.67
CA ASP A 78 18.46 -10.12 -6.98
C ASP A 78 18.67 -11.30 -7.94
N GLY A 79 19.74 -12.06 -7.69
CA GLY A 79 20.14 -13.21 -8.52
C GLY A 79 20.86 -12.86 -9.83
N ASN A 80 20.88 -11.60 -10.25
CA ASN A 80 21.54 -11.16 -11.48
C ASN A 80 23.02 -10.87 -11.23
N LEU A 81 23.89 -11.41 -12.10
CA LEU A 81 25.33 -11.18 -12.02
C LEU A 81 25.66 -9.71 -12.33
N LEU A 82 26.42 -9.07 -11.43
CA LEU A 82 26.93 -7.72 -11.65
C LEU A 82 28.15 -7.78 -12.57
N GLN A 83 27.98 -7.32 -13.80
CA GLN A 83 29.01 -7.32 -14.81
C GLN A 83 30.13 -6.34 -14.43
N GLY A 84 31.40 -6.83 -14.40
CA GLY A 84 32.58 -6.02 -14.08
C GLY A 84 32.94 -5.99 -12.59
N GLU A 85 32.04 -6.42 -11.68
CA GLU A 85 32.34 -6.52 -10.26
C GLU A 85 33.00 -7.87 -9.94
N THR A 86 34.32 -7.93 -10.12
CA THR A 86 35.12 -9.16 -9.95
C THR A 86 36.09 -9.07 -8.77
N GLY A 87 35.99 -8.04 -7.96
CA GLY A 87 36.83 -7.81 -6.79
C GLY A 87 36.30 -8.45 -5.50
N PRO A 88 37.17 -8.54 -4.46
CA PRO A 88 36.78 -9.04 -3.15
C PRO A 88 35.84 -8.07 -2.39
N SER A 89 35.66 -6.86 -2.89
CA SER A 89 34.79 -5.81 -2.34
C SER A 89 33.95 -5.25 -3.46
N CYS A 90 32.71 -4.91 -3.17
CA CYS A 90 31.79 -4.28 -4.10
C CYS A 90 31.10 -3.07 -3.44
N THR A 91 30.94 -1.99 -4.20
CA THR A 91 30.19 -0.80 -3.79
C THR A 91 28.92 -0.72 -4.60
N PHE A 92 27.79 -0.66 -3.90
CA PHE A 92 26.45 -0.60 -4.44
C PHE A 92 25.91 0.81 -4.32
N SER A 93 25.43 1.37 -5.42
CA SER A 93 24.72 2.63 -5.49
C SER A 93 23.31 2.37 -6.02
N PHE A 94 22.30 2.99 -5.41
CA PHE A 94 20.92 2.76 -5.76
C PHE A 94 20.21 4.08 -6.10
N GLU A 95 19.55 4.09 -7.22
CA GLU A 95 18.70 5.20 -7.64
C GLU A 95 17.26 5.06 -7.17
N ARG A 96 16.89 3.89 -6.61
CA ARG A 96 15.53 3.55 -6.19
C ARG A 96 15.50 2.93 -4.81
N GLY A 97 14.48 3.30 -4.03
CA GLY A 97 14.13 2.57 -2.82
C GLY A 97 13.61 1.17 -3.13
N GLY A 98 13.85 0.23 -2.23
CA GLY A 98 13.39 -1.15 -2.41
C GLY A 98 14.06 -2.13 -1.46
N LEU A 99 13.66 -3.39 -1.60
CA LEU A 99 14.29 -4.53 -0.95
C LEU A 99 15.11 -5.28 -2.00
N TYR A 100 16.35 -5.51 -1.70
CA TYR A 100 17.29 -6.18 -2.59
C TYR A 100 17.96 -7.34 -1.87
N GLU A 101 18.33 -8.37 -2.62
CA GLU A 101 19.18 -9.45 -2.15
C GLU A 101 20.55 -9.34 -2.80
N ILE A 102 21.60 -9.22 -1.96
CA ILE A 102 22.99 -9.21 -2.41
C ILE A 102 23.60 -10.55 -2.10
N THR A 103 24.17 -11.20 -3.11
CA THR A 103 24.91 -12.46 -2.95
C THR A 103 26.34 -12.25 -3.38
N PHE A 104 27.24 -12.55 -2.46
CA PHE A 104 28.68 -12.68 -2.72
C PHE A 104 29.04 -14.15 -2.89
N SER A 105 29.90 -14.45 -3.85
CA SER A 105 30.46 -15.79 -4.05
C SER A 105 31.96 -15.71 -4.26
N VAL A 106 32.69 -16.61 -3.61
CA VAL A 106 34.11 -16.90 -3.88
C VAL A 106 34.20 -18.28 -4.53
N ILE A 107 34.96 -18.37 -5.61
CA ILE A 107 35.09 -19.57 -6.42
C ILE A 107 36.57 -19.96 -6.43
N ASP A 108 36.87 -21.17 -5.97
CA ASP A 108 38.19 -21.75 -6.08
C ASP A 108 38.48 -22.07 -7.56
N ASN A 109 39.49 -21.46 -8.14
CA ASN A 109 39.79 -21.59 -9.58
C ASN A 109 40.30 -22.98 -9.97
N LYS A 110 40.85 -23.76 -9.01
CA LYS A 110 41.35 -25.12 -9.27
C LYS A 110 40.21 -26.13 -9.31
N THR A 111 39.31 -26.05 -8.36
CA THR A 111 38.26 -27.04 -8.17
C THR A 111 36.89 -26.59 -8.71
N GLN A 112 36.75 -25.28 -9.03
CA GLN A 112 35.49 -24.64 -9.42
C GLN A 112 34.40 -24.74 -8.35
N VAL A 113 34.77 -25.02 -7.10
CA VAL A 113 33.81 -25.03 -5.97
C VAL A 113 33.49 -23.60 -5.59
N ARG A 114 32.17 -23.34 -5.40
CA ARG A 114 31.62 -22.04 -5.09
C ARG A 114 31.15 -22.03 -3.65
N PHE A 115 31.55 -21.00 -2.92
CA PHE A 115 31.03 -20.67 -1.58
C PHE A 115 30.32 -19.33 -1.65
N SER A 116 29.10 -19.26 -1.12
CA SER A 116 28.27 -18.07 -1.25
C SER A 116 27.67 -17.64 0.09
N ARG A 117 27.48 -16.35 0.26
CA ARG A 117 26.71 -15.75 1.33
C ARG A 117 25.80 -14.67 0.77
N SER A 118 24.54 -14.68 1.21
CA SER A 118 23.55 -13.65 0.85
C SER A 118 23.23 -12.77 2.04
N CYS A 119 22.82 -11.54 1.77
CA CYS A 119 22.28 -10.60 2.73
C CYS A 119 21.09 -9.84 2.12
N ARG A 120 20.22 -9.33 2.99
CA ARG A 120 19.14 -8.45 2.60
C ARG A 120 19.58 -7.00 2.68
N LEU A 121 19.19 -6.20 1.73
CA LEU A 121 19.40 -4.76 1.73
C LEU A 121 18.07 -4.03 1.58
N LYS A 122 17.76 -3.17 2.54
CA LYS A 122 16.68 -2.22 2.46
C LYS A 122 17.21 -0.85 2.07
N VAL A 123 16.90 -0.40 0.85
CA VAL A 123 17.20 0.96 0.38
C VAL A 123 15.98 1.82 0.65
N ARG A 124 16.12 2.82 1.51
CA ARG A 124 15.02 3.72 1.88
C ARG A 124 14.94 4.86 0.90
N SER A 125 13.74 5.09 0.37
CA SER A 125 13.43 6.32 -0.34
C SER A 125 13.31 7.51 0.62
N PRO A 126 13.67 8.74 0.21
CA PRO A 126 13.43 9.94 1.01
C PRO A 126 11.93 10.28 1.07
N PHE A 127 11.12 9.70 0.21
CA PHE A 127 9.68 9.99 0.07
C PHE A 127 8.78 9.14 0.98
N THR A 128 9.36 8.43 1.97
CA THR A 128 8.61 7.49 2.83
C THR A 128 7.77 8.17 3.90
N ARG A 129 8.07 9.42 4.25
CA ARG A 129 7.36 10.16 5.30
C ARG A 129 7.33 11.65 4.99
N GLY A 130 6.18 12.18 4.69
CA GLY A 130 6.03 13.58 4.37
C GLY A 130 4.76 13.89 3.61
N TRP A 131 4.78 14.99 2.90
CA TRP A 131 3.67 15.52 2.12
C TRP A 131 4.04 15.56 0.64
N VAL A 132 3.19 14.99 -0.19
CA VAL A 132 3.25 15.19 -1.64
C VAL A 132 2.43 16.43 -1.96
N VAL A 133 3.01 17.34 -2.73
CA VAL A 133 2.40 18.61 -3.10
C VAL A 133 2.35 18.71 -4.62
N LEU A 134 1.14 18.78 -5.16
CA LEU A 134 0.92 19.04 -6.59
C LEU A 134 0.65 20.53 -6.80
N SER A 135 1.31 21.12 -7.76
CA SER A 135 1.12 22.53 -8.13
C SER A 135 1.10 22.71 -9.64
N GLU A 136 0.48 23.80 -10.10
CA GLU A 136 0.53 24.22 -11.49
C GLU A 136 1.73 25.14 -11.71
N GLY A 137 2.64 24.75 -12.59
CA GLY A 137 3.79 25.53 -13.03
C GLY A 137 3.51 26.37 -14.28
N GLY A 138 4.55 26.94 -14.84
CA GLY A 138 4.46 27.71 -16.10
C GLY A 138 3.93 26.85 -17.24
N GLY A 139 3.03 27.39 -18.08
CA GLY A 139 2.43 26.67 -19.18
C GLY A 139 1.43 25.58 -18.76
N ARG A 140 0.90 25.66 -17.54
CA ARG A 140 -0.03 24.70 -16.93
C ARG A 140 0.55 23.31 -16.67
N GLN A 141 1.87 23.22 -16.56
CA GLN A 141 2.54 21.95 -16.25
C GLN A 141 2.25 21.49 -14.82
N SER A 142 2.08 20.19 -14.65
CA SER A 142 1.98 19.56 -13.33
C SER A 142 3.36 19.46 -12.70
N VAL A 143 3.54 20.07 -11.54
CA VAL A 143 4.78 20.05 -10.77
C VAL A 143 4.53 19.33 -9.46
N LEU A 144 5.20 18.19 -9.28
CA LEU A 144 5.13 17.39 -8.07
C LEU A 144 6.32 17.72 -7.16
N SER A 145 6.04 18.04 -5.92
CA SER A 145 7.05 18.32 -4.91
C SER A 145 6.82 17.44 -3.68
N PHE A 146 7.86 17.23 -2.90
CA PHE A 146 7.78 16.48 -1.65
C PHE A 146 8.37 17.28 -0.50
N VAL A 147 7.65 17.30 0.63
CA VAL A 147 8.10 17.90 1.88
C VAL A 147 8.30 16.80 2.90
N GLY A 148 9.54 16.39 3.10
CA GLY A 148 9.91 15.27 3.96
C GLY A 148 9.92 15.61 5.43
N GLY A 149 9.38 14.69 6.24
CA GLY A 149 9.35 14.78 7.69
C GLY A 149 10.30 13.78 8.35
N ARG A 150 11.02 14.22 9.36
CA ARG A 150 11.85 13.36 10.21
C ARG A 150 11.50 13.53 11.69
N SER A 151 11.63 12.45 12.45
CA SER A 151 11.51 12.52 13.90
C SER A 151 12.78 13.10 14.51
N VAL A 152 12.58 14.02 15.44
CA VAL A 152 13.66 14.58 16.27
C VAL A 152 13.31 14.33 17.73
N THR A 153 14.18 13.64 18.44
CA THR A 153 14.00 13.36 19.86
C THR A 153 14.58 14.51 20.68
N HIS A 154 13.75 15.12 21.48
CA HIS A 154 14.13 16.17 22.42
C HIS A 154 14.15 15.64 23.85
N LYS A 155 15.18 15.92 24.59
CA LYS A 155 15.24 15.68 26.03
C LYS A 155 14.57 16.81 26.78
N MET A 156 13.45 16.56 27.41
CA MET A 156 12.68 17.56 28.13
C MET A 156 12.62 17.24 29.63
N PRO A 157 12.96 18.20 30.50
CA PRO A 157 12.71 18.06 31.92
C PRO A 157 11.19 18.13 32.19
N VAL A 158 10.64 17.17 32.87
CA VAL A 158 9.27 17.15 33.36
C VAL A 158 9.30 17.09 34.88
N THR A 159 8.78 18.13 35.50
CA THR A 159 8.67 18.19 36.96
C THR A 159 7.31 17.68 37.40
N SER A 160 7.28 16.87 38.45
CA SER A 160 6.03 16.37 39.04
C SER A 160 5.12 17.51 39.48
N PRO A 161 3.77 17.34 39.51
CA PRO A 161 2.84 18.41 39.87
C PRO A 161 3.07 18.99 41.27
N ASP A 162 3.68 18.23 42.18
CA ASP A 162 4.07 18.65 43.54
C ASP A 162 5.45 19.32 43.60
N GLY A 163 6.16 19.38 42.48
CA GLY A 163 7.50 19.98 42.41
C GLY A 163 8.62 19.13 43.03
N ALA A 164 8.32 17.90 43.49
CA ALA A 164 9.26 17.11 44.27
C ALA A 164 10.32 16.39 43.43
N GLU A 165 10.01 16.08 42.19
CA GLU A 165 10.93 15.36 41.30
C GLU A 165 10.92 15.94 39.88
N THR A 166 12.11 16.04 39.27
CA THR A 166 12.27 16.37 37.85
C THR A 166 12.92 15.21 37.12
N VAL A 167 12.19 14.64 36.16
CA VAL A 167 12.66 13.54 35.29
C VAL A 167 12.90 14.07 33.90
N ILE A 168 13.97 13.65 33.26
CA ILE A 168 14.21 13.92 31.84
C ILE A 168 13.52 12.84 31.03
N ILE A 169 12.56 13.25 30.21
CA ILE A 169 11.87 12.37 29.27
C ILE A 169 12.29 12.66 27.84
N ASP A 170 12.37 11.63 27.05
CA ASP A 170 12.53 11.75 25.59
C ASP A 170 11.17 12.04 24.97
N ARG A 171 11.06 13.14 24.24
CA ARG A 171 9.86 13.52 23.48
C ARG A 171 10.19 13.67 22.01
N ASP A 172 9.55 12.86 21.20
CA ASP A 172 9.68 12.96 19.75
C ASP A 172 8.80 14.09 19.20
N SER A 173 9.35 14.85 18.30
CA SER A 173 8.65 15.81 17.46
C SER A 173 8.90 15.50 15.99
N LEU A 174 7.96 15.84 15.13
CA LEU A 174 8.11 15.75 13.70
C LEU A 174 8.56 17.09 13.13
N VAL A 175 9.65 17.09 12.40
CA VAL A 175 10.21 18.28 11.74
C VAL A 175 10.19 18.06 10.24
N TYR A 176 9.66 19.03 9.50
CA TYR A 176 9.58 19.03 8.03
C TYR A 176 10.62 20.01 7.49
N ASP A 177 11.82 19.53 7.21
CA ASP A 177 12.97 20.34 6.78
C ASP A 177 13.59 19.89 5.44
N TYR A 178 13.10 18.81 4.87
CA TYR A 178 13.51 18.34 3.55
C TYR A 178 12.48 18.75 2.50
N VAL A 179 12.89 19.48 1.47
CA VAL A 179 12.02 19.88 0.36
C VAL A 179 12.67 19.47 -0.97
N ALA A 180 12.06 18.52 -1.65
CA ALA A 180 12.39 18.19 -3.02
C ALA A 180 11.34 18.80 -3.97
N ARG A 181 11.79 19.60 -4.92
CA ARG A 181 10.91 20.25 -5.90
C ARG A 181 11.02 19.55 -7.23
N ASP A 182 9.87 19.48 -7.94
CA ASP A 182 9.79 18.88 -9.27
C ASP A 182 10.42 17.47 -9.31
N VAL A 183 9.96 16.61 -8.39
CA VAL A 183 10.53 15.27 -8.20
C VAL A 183 10.28 14.34 -9.39
N LEU A 184 9.37 14.70 -10.28
CA LEU A 184 9.08 13.97 -11.52
C LEU A 184 8.88 14.96 -12.68
N PRO A 185 9.96 15.43 -13.31
CA PRO A 185 9.88 16.31 -14.47
C PRO A 185 9.10 15.67 -15.64
N GLY A 186 8.24 16.45 -16.28
CA GLY A 186 7.42 15.96 -17.38
C GLY A 186 6.25 15.07 -16.94
N LEU A 187 5.77 15.25 -15.74
CA LEU A 187 4.64 14.51 -15.16
C LEU A 187 3.38 14.63 -16.03
N GLY A 188 3.02 15.85 -16.47
CA GLY A 188 1.84 16.13 -17.30
C GLY A 188 1.42 17.59 -17.20
N GLU A 189 0.15 17.85 -17.53
CA GLU A 189 -0.41 19.20 -17.62
C GLU A 189 -1.80 19.27 -16.95
N LYS A 190 -2.20 20.50 -16.58
CA LYS A 190 -3.52 20.82 -16.03
C LYS A 190 -3.83 20.03 -14.76
N PRO A 191 -3.01 20.17 -13.71
CA PRO A 191 -3.23 19.46 -12.45
C PRO A 191 -4.55 19.88 -11.82
N THR A 192 -5.32 18.92 -11.32
CA THR A 192 -6.61 19.14 -10.65
C THR A 192 -6.66 18.57 -9.24
N GLY A 193 -5.81 17.61 -8.92
CA GLY A 193 -5.77 17.02 -7.58
C GLY A 193 -4.87 15.80 -7.47
N LEU A 194 -4.84 15.28 -6.25
CA LEU A 194 -4.15 14.04 -5.90
C LEU A 194 -5.15 13.05 -5.29
N PHE A 195 -4.89 11.79 -5.49
CA PHE A 195 -5.48 10.75 -4.66
C PHE A 195 -4.38 9.86 -4.09
N LEU A 196 -4.58 9.36 -2.88
CA LEU A 196 -3.62 8.53 -2.19
C LEU A 196 -4.27 7.19 -1.82
N ASN A 197 -3.62 6.13 -2.21
CA ASN A 197 -3.95 4.79 -1.76
C ASN A 197 -2.85 4.33 -0.80
N ALA A 198 -3.17 4.35 0.49
CA ALA A 198 -2.23 3.97 1.53
C ALA A 198 -1.79 2.51 1.42
N GLY A 199 -0.57 2.23 1.87
CA GLY A 199 0.11 0.95 1.75
C GLY A 199 -0.66 -0.28 2.23
N HIS A 200 -0.24 -1.39 1.73
CA HIS A 200 -0.82 -2.71 2.00
C HIS A 200 -0.33 -3.26 3.33
N VAL A 201 -1.24 -3.71 4.18
CA VAL A 201 -0.90 -4.51 5.35
C VAL A 201 -1.19 -5.98 5.01
N GLY A 202 -0.16 -6.83 5.06
CA GLY A 202 -0.30 -8.24 4.74
C GLY A 202 -1.29 -8.97 5.65
N SER A 203 -1.80 -10.11 5.19
CA SER A 203 -2.82 -10.91 5.87
C SER A 203 -2.43 -11.43 7.26
N TYR A 204 -1.20 -11.25 7.68
CA TYR A 204 -0.66 -11.67 8.99
C TYR A 204 -0.23 -10.50 9.88
N GLY A 205 -0.62 -9.27 9.55
CA GLY A 205 -0.21 -8.10 10.33
C GLY A 205 1.23 -7.65 10.09
N GLU A 206 1.94 -8.28 9.18
CA GLU A 206 3.22 -7.80 8.71
C GLU A 206 2.97 -6.57 7.83
N LEU A 207 3.56 -5.45 8.23
CA LEU A 207 3.65 -4.28 7.36
C LEU A 207 4.63 -4.65 6.24
N TYR A 208 4.10 -5.07 5.11
CA TYR A 208 4.92 -4.99 3.92
C TYR A 208 5.16 -3.51 3.65
N ASP A 209 6.41 -3.14 3.44
CA ASP A 209 6.77 -1.84 2.85
C ASP A 209 6.28 -1.79 1.39
N VAL A 210 4.99 -1.98 1.22
CA VAL A 210 4.37 -1.84 -0.08
C VAL A 210 4.14 -0.36 -0.25
N SER A 211 4.73 0.16 -1.26
CA SER A 211 4.59 1.54 -1.67
C SER A 211 3.12 1.93 -1.76
N ASP A 212 2.79 3.00 -1.07
CA ASP A 212 1.56 3.71 -1.33
C ASP A 212 1.52 4.07 -2.82
N GLU A 213 0.33 4.17 -3.36
CA GLU A 213 0.12 4.69 -4.69
C GLU A 213 -0.29 6.15 -4.57
N VAL A 214 0.37 7.01 -5.31
CA VAL A 214 0.00 8.43 -5.46
C VAL A 214 -0.56 8.63 -6.85
N GLY A 215 -1.85 8.90 -6.92
CA GLY A 215 -2.51 9.24 -8.19
C GLY A 215 -2.49 10.74 -8.42
N VAL A 216 -2.16 11.14 -9.65
CA VAL A 216 -2.14 12.54 -10.09
C VAL A 216 -3.28 12.76 -11.08
N MET A 217 -4.25 13.53 -10.64
CA MET A 217 -5.37 13.98 -11.45
C MET A 217 -4.92 15.19 -12.28
N GLN A 218 -4.88 15.03 -13.57
CA GLN A 218 -4.42 16.02 -14.55
C GLN A 218 -5.05 15.72 -15.92
N GLU A 219 -4.63 16.35 -17.01
CA GLU A 219 -5.21 16.07 -18.33
C GLU A 219 -5.15 14.58 -18.70
N ARG A 220 -4.01 13.92 -18.48
CA ARG A 220 -3.86 12.47 -18.55
C ARG A 220 -3.44 11.96 -17.19
N TRP A 221 -4.35 11.31 -16.48
CA TRP A 221 -4.10 10.83 -15.12
C TRP A 221 -2.94 9.85 -15.07
N ALA A 222 -2.11 10.00 -14.05
CA ALA A 222 -0.93 9.18 -13.83
C ALA A 222 -0.95 8.58 -12.42
N GLU A 223 -0.46 7.37 -12.30
CA GLU A 223 -0.33 6.67 -11.03
C GLU A 223 1.15 6.43 -10.75
N LEU A 224 1.58 6.84 -9.58
CA LEU A 224 2.98 6.85 -9.16
C LEU A 224 3.18 5.84 -8.03
N ASN A 225 4.35 5.23 -8.00
CA ASN A 225 4.79 4.48 -6.84
C ASN A 225 4.98 5.44 -5.65
N GLY A 226 4.26 5.25 -4.56
CA GLY A 226 4.28 6.15 -3.41
C GLY A 226 5.61 6.18 -2.66
N THR A 227 6.47 5.18 -2.84
CA THR A 227 7.80 5.15 -2.25
C THR A 227 8.83 5.90 -3.09
N THR A 228 8.80 5.75 -4.42
CA THR A 228 9.80 6.34 -5.32
C THR A 228 9.31 7.62 -6.00
N LEU A 229 8.01 7.86 -6.02
CA LEU A 229 7.30 8.88 -6.80
C LEU A 229 7.53 8.80 -8.32
N GLU A 230 8.05 7.68 -8.79
CA GLU A 230 8.13 7.40 -10.22
C GLU A 230 6.78 7.01 -10.80
N ARG A 231 6.52 7.41 -12.03
CA ARG A 231 5.31 7.01 -12.71
C ARG A 231 5.35 5.53 -13.05
N SER A 232 4.40 4.80 -12.50
CA SER A 232 4.22 3.38 -12.76
C SER A 232 3.38 3.15 -14.01
N VAL A 233 2.28 3.90 -14.14
CA VAL A 233 1.34 3.73 -15.24
C VAL A 233 0.56 5.04 -15.50
N TYR A 234 0.04 5.22 -16.69
CA TYR A 234 -1.10 6.12 -16.89
C TYR A 234 -2.39 5.34 -16.66
N THR A 235 -3.33 5.94 -15.96
CA THR A 235 -4.59 5.28 -15.59
C THR A 235 -5.36 4.72 -16.80
N ASP A 236 -5.25 5.38 -17.95
CA ASP A 236 -5.85 4.92 -19.20
C ASP A 236 -5.24 3.61 -19.75
N GLN A 237 -4.06 3.23 -19.29
CA GLN A 237 -3.37 1.99 -19.70
C GLN A 237 -3.83 0.77 -18.90
N GLU A 238 -4.56 0.98 -17.82
CA GLU A 238 -5.06 -0.11 -16.96
C GLU A 238 -6.40 -0.70 -17.45
N PHE A 239 -6.91 -0.28 -18.57
CA PHE A 239 -8.14 -0.85 -19.15
C PHE A 239 -7.86 -2.12 -19.94
N ARG A 240 -8.72 -3.11 -19.74
CA ARG A 240 -8.72 -4.33 -20.52
C ARG A 240 -9.65 -4.17 -21.73
N GLY A 241 -9.07 -4.23 -22.93
CA GLY A 241 -9.83 -4.12 -24.16
C GLY A 241 -10.14 -2.67 -24.55
N SER A 242 -11.34 -2.44 -25.07
CA SER A 242 -11.76 -1.11 -25.53
C SER A 242 -12.16 -0.22 -24.35
N PHE A 243 -11.90 1.08 -24.47
CA PHE A 243 -12.45 2.06 -23.56
C PHE A 243 -13.98 2.06 -23.53
N PRO A 244 -14.60 2.58 -22.44
CA PRO A 244 -16.02 2.88 -22.43
C PRO A 244 -16.43 3.69 -23.67
N GLU A 245 -17.68 3.51 -24.11
CA GLU A 245 -18.20 4.19 -25.32
C GLU A 245 -18.09 5.72 -25.22
N ALA A 246 -18.23 6.27 -24.00
CA ALA A 246 -18.05 7.70 -23.71
C ALA A 246 -16.58 8.17 -23.73
N GLY A 247 -15.63 7.27 -23.93
CA GLY A 247 -14.21 7.53 -23.75
C GLY A 247 -13.74 7.47 -22.29
N PHE A 248 -12.44 7.54 -22.09
CA PHE A 248 -11.85 7.54 -20.77
C PHE A 248 -11.70 8.96 -20.23
N HIS A 249 -12.58 9.33 -19.29
CA HIS A 249 -12.57 10.63 -18.65
C HIS A 249 -12.84 10.45 -17.14
N PRO A 250 -11.83 10.02 -16.36
CA PRO A 250 -12.00 9.74 -14.94
C PRO A 250 -12.33 11.01 -14.17
N GLN A 251 -13.24 10.90 -13.20
CA GLN A 251 -13.64 11.98 -12.30
C GLN A 251 -13.18 11.75 -10.87
N ALA A 252 -13.18 10.48 -10.43
CA ALA A 252 -12.71 10.08 -9.12
C ALA A 252 -12.24 8.62 -9.14
N ILE A 253 -11.26 8.30 -8.33
CA ILE A 253 -10.81 6.93 -8.06
C ILE A 253 -10.74 6.72 -6.57
N SER A 254 -11.18 5.56 -6.12
CA SER A 254 -10.97 5.10 -4.75
C SER A 254 -10.55 3.63 -4.76
N MET A 255 -9.77 3.26 -3.78
CA MET A 255 -9.20 1.92 -3.69
C MET A 255 -9.36 1.33 -2.30
N THR A 256 -9.63 0.04 -2.24
CA THR A 256 -9.48 -0.80 -1.07
C THR A 256 -8.26 -1.71 -1.25
N TYR A 257 -8.05 -2.62 -0.30
CA TYR A 257 -7.00 -3.62 -0.35
C TYR A 257 -6.93 -4.41 -1.68
N SER A 258 -8.06 -4.73 -2.26
CA SER A 258 -8.14 -5.68 -3.37
C SER A 258 -8.86 -5.14 -4.59
N ALA A 259 -9.24 -3.86 -4.59
CA ALA A 259 -10.01 -3.30 -5.69
C ALA A 259 -9.89 -1.80 -5.84
N LYS A 260 -9.88 -1.34 -7.08
CA LYS A 260 -10.06 0.06 -7.47
C LYS A 260 -11.45 0.26 -8.04
N ALA A 261 -12.08 1.37 -7.72
CA ALA A 261 -13.33 1.83 -8.33
C ALA A 261 -13.11 3.22 -8.94
N MET A 262 -13.29 3.35 -10.23
CA MET A 262 -13.13 4.59 -10.97
C MET A 262 -14.46 5.06 -11.50
N LEU A 263 -14.88 6.25 -11.10
CA LEU A 263 -16.02 6.96 -11.67
C LEU A 263 -15.57 7.67 -12.95
N ASN A 264 -16.21 7.36 -14.05
CA ASN A 264 -15.97 8.01 -15.35
C ASN A 264 -17.05 9.08 -15.63
N SER A 265 -16.79 9.97 -16.57
CA SER A 265 -17.68 11.09 -16.93
C SER A 265 -19.05 10.67 -17.48
N ASP A 266 -19.21 9.42 -17.91
CA ASP A 266 -20.49 8.83 -18.28
C ASP A 266 -21.39 8.49 -17.09
N GLY A 267 -20.91 8.72 -15.87
CA GLY A 267 -21.59 8.43 -14.61
C GLY A 267 -21.47 6.96 -14.17
N TYR A 268 -20.71 6.14 -14.87
CA TYR A 268 -20.50 4.75 -14.51
C TYR A 268 -19.23 4.53 -13.71
N ILE A 269 -19.28 3.53 -12.84
CA ILE A 269 -18.10 3.05 -12.11
C ILE A 269 -17.52 1.84 -12.83
N TYR A 270 -16.24 1.91 -13.11
CA TYR A 270 -15.44 0.80 -13.62
C TYR A 270 -14.57 0.24 -12.52
N TRP A 271 -14.42 -1.06 -12.52
CA TRP A 271 -13.80 -1.80 -11.44
C TRP A 271 -12.52 -2.47 -11.91
N ALA A 272 -11.47 -2.37 -11.10
CA ALA A 272 -10.28 -3.15 -11.26
C ALA A 272 -10.03 -3.96 -9.98
N ALA A 273 -9.80 -5.26 -10.12
CA ALA A 273 -9.37 -6.05 -9.00
C ALA A 273 -7.85 -6.01 -8.89
N ASN A 274 -7.36 -5.79 -7.69
CA ASN A 274 -5.96 -5.89 -7.39
C ASN A 274 -5.61 -7.36 -7.19
N SER A 275 -4.64 -7.89 -7.92
CA SER A 275 -4.10 -9.21 -7.64
C SER A 275 -3.31 -9.15 -6.33
N PHE A 276 -3.35 -10.21 -5.54
CA PHE A 276 -2.60 -10.32 -4.26
C PHE A 276 -1.08 -10.34 -4.42
N ALA A 277 -0.57 -10.29 -5.63
CA ALA A 277 0.83 -10.08 -5.88
C ALA A 277 1.14 -8.60 -5.61
N ASN A 278 2.15 -8.34 -4.86
CA ASN A 278 2.71 -7.09 -4.34
C ASN A 278 2.83 -5.89 -5.31
N ASP A 279 2.09 -5.91 -6.42
CA ASP A 279 2.18 -4.92 -7.47
C ASP A 279 0.82 -4.27 -7.69
N PHE A 280 0.66 -3.04 -7.21
CA PHE A 280 -0.55 -2.22 -7.35
C PHE A 280 -0.93 -1.94 -8.80
N HIS A 281 0.04 -2.00 -9.69
CA HIS A 281 -0.09 -1.61 -11.08
C HIS A 281 -0.48 -2.76 -12.00
N THR A 282 -0.76 -3.92 -11.43
CA THR A 282 -1.32 -5.06 -12.19
C THR A 282 -2.84 -5.05 -12.25
N CYS A 283 -3.48 -4.03 -11.68
CA CYS A 283 -4.92 -3.85 -11.80
C CYS A 283 -5.32 -3.62 -13.24
N THR A 284 -6.32 -4.34 -13.68
CA THR A 284 -6.89 -4.15 -15.00
C THR A 284 -8.37 -3.85 -14.84
N TYR A 285 -8.77 -2.66 -15.24
CA TYR A 285 -10.19 -2.29 -15.28
C TYR A 285 -10.94 -3.16 -16.28
N VAL A 286 -12.05 -3.72 -15.85
CA VAL A 286 -12.99 -4.32 -16.78
C VAL A 286 -13.72 -3.23 -17.57
N ASN A 287 -14.04 -3.50 -18.84
CA ASN A 287 -14.63 -2.53 -19.76
C ASN A 287 -16.17 -2.49 -19.74
N PHE A 288 -16.78 -2.98 -18.68
CA PHE A 288 -18.22 -2.88 -18.46
C PHE A 288 -18.50 -2.25 -17.08
N PRO A 289 -19.58 -1.48 -16.96
CA PRO A 289 -19.87 -0.76 -15.73
C PRO A 289 -20.31 -1.66 -14.60
N LEU A 290 -19.89 -1.32 -13.38
CA LEU A 290 -20.35 -1.95 -12.16
C LEU A 290 -21.85 -1.66 -11.92
N GLY A 291 -22.57 -2.57 -11.26
CA GLY A 291 -23.94 -2.35 -10.83
C GLY A 291 -24.99 -2.39 -11.93
N LYS A 292 -24.76 -3.14 -13.00
CA LYS A 292 -25.73 -3.36 -14.09
C LYS A 292 -26.21 -2.08 -14.75
N GLY A 293 -25.31 -1.15 -14.98
CA GLY A 293 -25.62 0.13 -15.60
C GLY A 293 -26.24 1.16 -14.66
N ARG A 294 -26.12 0.99 -13.35
CA ARG A 294 -26.44 2.01 -12.37
C ARG A 294 -25.47 3.17 -12.48
N LYS A 295 -25.98 4.39 -12.43
CA LYS A 295 -25.16 5.60 -12.51
C LYS A 295 -24.89 6.20 -11.14
N PHE A 296 -23.76 6.90 -11.04
CA PHE A 296 -23.23 7.48 -9.82
C PHE A 296 -22.84 8.95 -10.03
N THR A 297 -22.91 9.70 -8.95
CA THR A 297 -22.50 11.12 -8.90
C THR A 297 -21.21 11.32 -8.12
N GLY A 298 -20.73 10.31 -7.39
CA GLY A 298 -19.50 10.38 -6.61
C GLY A 298 -18.97 9.01 -6.19
N VAL A 299 -17.65 8.94 -6.09
CA VAL A 299 -16.88 7.88 -5.44
C VAL A 299 -15.91 8.57 -4.52
N TYR A 300 -15.80 8.11 -3.29
CA TYR A 300 -15.08 8.82 -2.24
C TYR A 300 -13.96 7.96 -1.64
N PRO A 301 -12.94 8.58 -1.05
CA PRO A 301 -11.84 7.87 -0.40
C PRO A 301 -12.33 6.84 0.61
N SER A 302 -11.67 5.70 0.66
CA SER A 302 -11.98 4.62 1.57
C SER A 302 -10.80 4.30 2.47
N TYR A 303 -11.09 3.63 3.59
CA TYR A 303 -10.05 3.00 4.38
C TYR A 303 -9.49 1.81 3.64
N ARG A 304 -8.19 1.71 3.74
CA ARG A 304 -7.47 0.53 3.37
C ARG A 304 -7.25 -0.32 4.60
N LEU A 305 -8.15 -1.24 4.82
CA LEU A 305 -8.05 -2.20 5.90
C LEU A 305 -7.55 -3.54 5.36
N ASN A 306 -6.79 -4.19 6.18
CA ASN A 306 -6.17 -5.49 6.03
C ASN A 306 -7.09 -6.63 5.70
N ASN A 307 -8.35 -6.46 5.95
CA ASN A 307 -9.34 -7.50 5.86
C ASN A 307 -10.38 -7.12 4.82
N TYR A 308 -10.95 -8.09 4.18
CA TYR A 308 -12.06 -8.08 3.23
C TYR A 308 -13.32 -7.30 3.70
N HIS A 309 -13.16 -6.33 4.57
CA HIS A 309 -14.23 -5.60 5.26
C HIS A 309 -14.26 -4.11 4.93
N ALA A 310 -13.51 -3.70 3.92
CA ALA A 310 -13.54 -2.32 3.46
C ALA A 310 -14.65 -2.11 2.41
N ALA A 311 -15.28 -0.95 2.46
CA ALA A 311 -16.21 -0.51 1.43
C ALA A 311 -15.74 0.82 0.86
N ILE A 312 -15.84 0.97 -0.45
CA ILE A 312 -15.69 2.24 -1.13
C ILE A 312 -17.04 2.94 -1.12
N PRO A 313 -17.20 4.10 -0.47
CA PRO A 313 -18.45 4.84 -0.49
C PRO A 313 -18.66 5.48 -1.86
N ALA A 314 -19.89 5.42 -2.33
CA ALA A 314 -20.34 6.04 -3.56
C ALA A 314 -21.74 6.65 -3.38
N CYS A 315 -22.08 7.62 -4.22
CA CYS A 315 -23.40 8.21 -4.28
C CYS A 315 -24.01 7.95 -5.65
N THR A 316 -25.24 7.48 -5.68
CA THR A 316 -25.99 7.22 -6.93
C THR A 316 -26.67 8.48 -7.49
N GLU A 317 -27.17 8.42 -8.73
CA GLU A 317 -27.98 9.49 -9.32
C GLU A 317 -29.27 9.75 -8.53
N GLU A 318 -29.81 8.71 -7.86
CA GLU A 318 -30.97 8.85 -6.98
C GLU A 318 -30.62 9.44 -5.60
N ASN A 319 -29.38 9.89 -5.46
CA ASN A 319 -28.86 10.50 -4.24
C ASN A 319 -28.86 9.54 -3.04
N GLU A 320 -28.54 8.30 -3.29
CA GLU A 320 -28.43 7.22 -2.31
C GLU A 320 -26.97 6.91 -2.02
N ILE A 321 -26.60 6.82 -0.73
CA ILE A 321 -25.26 6.36 -0.33
C ILE A 321 -25.22 4.83 -0.42
N VAL A 322 -24.22 4.33 -1.12
CA VAL A 322 -23.96 2.89 -1.25
C VAL A 322 -22.49 2.59 -0.93
N GLY A 323 -22.21 1.34 -0.57
CA GLY A 323 -20.87 0.81 -0.40
C GLY A 323 -20.53 -0.15 -1.52
N ILE A 324 -19.41 0.04 -2.16
CA ILE A 324 -18.82 -0.93 -3.08
C ILE A 324 -17.92 -1.83 -2.23
N VAL A 325 -18.29 -3.08 -2.07
CA VAL A 325 -17.61 -4.04 -1.21
C VAL A 325 -16.81 -5.01 -2.07
N ASP A 326 -15.58 -5.21 -1.69
CA ASP A 326 -14.74 -6.24 -2.30
C ASP A 326 -15.10 -7.64 -1.80
N ASP A 327 -16.17 -8.17 -2.34
CA ASP A 327 -16.69 -9.49 -1.96
C ASP A 327 -16.22 -10.60 -2.91
N ALA A 328 -15.71 -10.22 -4.07
CA ALA A 328 -15.25 -11.12 -5.08
C ALA A 328 -13.75 -11.00 -5.26
N THR A 329 -13.00 -11.85 -4.61
CA THR A 329 -11.72 -12.24 -5.17
C THR A 329 -12.01 -12.99 -6.47
N PRO A 330 -11.75 -12.43 -7.64
CA PRO A 330 -11.78 -13.21 -8.85
C PRO A 330 -10.76 -14.32 -8.67
N LYS A 331 -11.22 -15.55 -8.60
CA LYS A 331 -10.36 -16.73 -8.37
C LYS A 331 -9.34 -16.95 -9.48
N SER A 332 -9.49 -16.28 -10.59
CA SER A 332 -8.50 -16.20 -11.67
C SER A 332 -8.88 -15.08 -12.64
N PHE A 333 -7.95 -14.21 -12.96
CA PHE A 333 -8.03 -13.30 -14.11
C PHE A 333 -7.70 -14.00 -15.44
N GLU A 334 -7.82 -15.31 -15.51
CA GLU A 334 -7.67 -16.02 -16.77
C GLU A 334 -8.79 -15.58 -17.72
N GLU A 335 -8.40 -14.91 -18.77
CA GLU A 335 -9.28 -14.69 -19.93
C GLU A 335 -9.84 -16.03 -20.40
N PRO A 336 -11.08 -16.11 -20.72
CA PRO A 336 -12.15 -15.14 -21.01
C PRO A 336 -13.29 -15.18 -19.97
N LYS A 337 -13.01 -15.40 -18.69
CA LYS A 337 -14.02 -15.81 -17.70
C LYS A 337 -14.56 -14.66 -16.82
N ILE A 338 -14.18 -13.45 -17.05
CA ILE A 338 -14.76 -12.30 -16.35
C ILE A 338 -16.12 -12.03 -16.97
N GLN A 339 -17.16 -12.49 -16.32
CA GLN A 339 -18.54 -12.22 -16.74
C GLN A 339 -19.09 -11.05 -15.94
N GLU A 340 -19.82 -10.16 -16.59
CA GLU A 340 -20.53 -9.05 -15.97
C GLU A 340 -21.34 -9.47 -14.74
N SER A 341 -21.96 -10.62 -14.77
CA SER A 341 -22.72 -11.19 -13.64
C SER A 341 -21.91 -11.42 -12.38
N SER A 342 -20.59 -11.60 -12.47
CA SER A 342 -19.72 -11.82 -11.33
C SER A 342 -19.41 -10.56 -10.55
N TYR A 343 -19.53 -9.39 -11.19
CA TYR A 343 -19.21 -8.08 -10.61
C TYR A 343 -20.45 -7.28 -10.24
N SER A 344 -21.62 -7.61 -10.79
CA SER A 344 -22.84 -6.86 -10.55
C SER A 344 -23.41 -6.98 -9.13
N SER A 345 -22.90 -7.91 -8.35
CA SER A 345 -23.35 -8.18 -6.98
C SER A 345 -22.59 -7.39 -5.90
N ASN A 346 -21.60 -6.61 -6.25
CA ASN A 346 -20.67 -5.99 -5.29
C ASN A 346 -21.07 -4.60 -4.81
N ILE A 347 -22.22 -4.11 -5.21
CA ILE A 347 -22.75 -2.84 -4.73
C ILE A 347 -23.86 -3.13 -3.71
N TYR A 348 -23.65 -2.66 -2.49
CA TYR A 348 -24.59 -2.79 -1.39
C TYR A 348 -25.10 -1.43 -0.96
N SER A 349 -26.39 -1.35 -0.78
CA SER A 349 -27.00 -0.15 -0.20
C SER A 349 -26.63 -0.01 1.27
N VAL A 350 -26.43 1.22 1.72
CA VAL A 350 -26.26 1.52 3.14
C VAL A 350 -27.59 1.40 3.83
N SER A 351 -27.71 0.43 4.72
CA SER A 351 -28.90 0.27 5.54
C SER A 351 -28.82 1.16 6.78
N LEU A 352 -29.91 1.81 7.14
CA LEU A 352 -30.02 2.70 8.31
C LEU A 352 -30.40 2.00 9.61
N GLY A 353 -30.62 0.74 9.58
CA GLY A 353 -31.19 0.04 10.72
C GLY A 353 -30.15 -0.72 11.52
N SER A 354 -30.48 -0.98 12.77
CA SER A 354 -29.83 -1.93 13.65
C SER A 354 -29.46 -3.24 12.93
N TYR A 355 -28.65 -4.06 13.53
CA TYR A 355 -28.27 -5.43 13.10
C TYR A 355 -29.46 -6.33 12.72
N ASP A 356 -30.66 -5.76 12.69
CA ASP A 356 -31.86 -6.46 12.32
C ASP A 356 -31.90 -6.72 10.82
N LYS A 357 -31.91 -8.00 10.48
CA LYS A 357 -31.74 -8.56 9.14
C LYS A 357 -32.84 -8.15 8.13
N ASN A 358 -33.80 -7.37 8.54
CA ASN A 358 -35.02 -7.11 7.81
C ASN A 358 -35.21 -5.66 7.35
N VAL A 359 -34.26 -4.77 7.57
CA VAL A 359 -34.40 -3.37 7.15
C VAL A 359 -33.62 -3.16 5.88
N ASP A 360 -34.26 -3.31 4.74
CA ASP A 360 -33.74 -3.03 3.40
C ASP A 360 -33.91 -1.55 2.99
N GLU A 361 -34.02 -0.63 3.96
CA GLU A 361 -34.11 0.78 3.63
C GLU A 361 -32.78 1.36 3.25
N ASN A 362 -32.68 1.77 2.00
CA ASN A 362 -31.52 2.49 1.48
C ASN A 362 -31.44 3.90 2.07
N TYR A 363 -30.23 4.35 2.37
CA TYR A 363 -30.05 5.71 2.87
C TYR A 363 -30.10 6.71 1.72
N LYS A 364 -31.19 7.44 1.65
CA LYS A 364 -31.37 8.54 0.69
C LYS A 364 -31.11 9.87 1.37
N LEU A 365 -30.29 10.68 0.74
CA LEU A 365 -29.97 12.02 1.20
C LEU A 365 -31.11 13.03 0.95
N GLY A 366 -32.10 12.66 0.14
CA GLY A 366 -33.15 13.58 -0.30
C GLY A 366 -32.57 14.75 -1.10
N ASP A 367 -32.84 15.98 -0.67
CA ASP A 367 -32.34 17.19 -1.33
C ASP A 367 -30.88 17.56 -0.94
N TRP A 368 -30.27 16.80 -0.03
CA TRP A 368 -28.89 17.03 0.38
C TRP A 368 -27.93 16.44 -0.63
N LYS A 369 -26.84 17.14 -0.92
CA LYS A 369 -25.75 16.66 -1.79
C LYS A 369 -24.49 16.47 -0.96
N ILE A 370 -23.71 15.46 -1.28
CA ILE A 370 -22.38 15.29 -0.72
C ILE A 370 -21.46 16.31 -1.41
N VAL A 371 -20.86 17.18 -0.62
CA VAL A 371 -19.83 18.13 -1.08
C VAL A 371 -18.47 17.47 -1.00
N ASP A 372 -18.21 16.76 0.09
CA ASP A 372 -17.00 15.99 0.32
C ASP A 372 -17.28 14.83 1.29
N MET A 373 -16.43 13.80 1.23
CA MET A 373 -16.50 12.67 2.14
C MET A 373 -15.10 12.09 2.37
N MET A 374 -14.71 11.99 3.62
CA MET A 374 -13.41 11.50 4.03
C MET A 374 -13.53 10.30 4.97
N PRO A 375 -12.54 9.38 4.95
CA PRO A 375 -12.46 8.33 5.94
C PRO A 375 -12.34 8.92 7.34
N ALA A 376 -13.13 8.40 8.29
CA ALA A 376 -13.12 8.81 9.68
C ALA A 376 -13.15 7.55 10.58
N THR A 377 -12.03 7.24 11.23
CA THR A 377 -12.01 6.14 12.21
C THR A 377 -12.55 6.57 13.55
N PRO A 378 -13.23 5.67 14.28
CA PRO A 378 -13.38 5.81 15.71
C PRO A 378 -11.99 5.76 16.39
N SER A 379 -11.88 6.24 17.62
CA SER A 379 -10.60 6.25 18.35
C SER A 379 -9.99 4.85 18.44
N SER A 380 -8.67 4.77 18.53
CA SER A 380 -7.91 3.51 18.63
C SER A 380 -8.33 2.61 19.80
N ASP A 381 -8.99 3.16 20.81
CA ASP A 381 -9.45 2.44 21.99
C ASP A 381 -10.66 1.53 21.68
N ASP A 382 -11.34 1.76 20.56
CA ASP A 382 -12.46 0.93 20.10
C ASP A 382 -11.99 -0.27 19.24
N PHE A 383 -10.69 -0.41 19.00
CA PHE A 383 -10.13 -1.50 18.22
C PHE A 383 -9.77 -2.70 19.11
N GLY A 384 -10.76 -3.45 19.52
CA GLY A 384 -10.59 -4.74 20.20
C GLY A 384 -10.09 -5.86 19.29
N GLY A 385 -8.94 -5.66 18.63
CA GLY A 385 -8.37 -6.60 17.67
C GLY A 385 -8.75 -6.30 16.22
N LEU A 386 -7.91 -6.72 15.29
CA LEU A 386 -8.03 -6.46 13.84
C LEU A 386 -9.33 -6.97 13.19
N GLN A 387 -10.11 -7.77 13.88
CA GLN A 387 -11.37 -8.33 13.39
C GLN A 387 -12.59 -7.42 13.60
N ASP A 388 -12.48 -6.42 14.48
CA ASP A 388 -13.59 -5.54 14.85
C ASP A 388 -13.44 -4.10 14.32
N VAL A 389 -12.49 -3.86 13.41
CA VAL A 389 -12.31 -2.55 12.80
C VAL A 389 -13.54 -2.20 11.96
N ARG A 390 -14.28 -1.18 12.41
CA ARG A 390 -15.44 -0.66 11.72
C ARG A 390 -15.05 0.61 10.99
N PRO A 391 -14.83 0.55 9.67
CA PRO A 391 -14.51 1.74 8.91
C PRO A 391 -15.67 2.73 9.00
N GLY A 392 -15.35 3.99 9.29
CA GLY A 392 -16.31 5.07 9.30
C GLY A 392 -16.02 6.10 8.21
N HIS A 393 -17.01 6.93 7.92
CA HIS A 393 -16.87 8.05 6.99
C HIS A 393 -17.55 9.28 7.55
N LEU A 394 -16.98 10.43 7.22
CA LEU A 394 -17.49 11.73 7.53
C LEU A 394 -17.83 12.44 6.22
N ALA A 395 -19.10 12.66 5.99
CA ALA A 395 -19.58 13.37 4.81
C ALA A 395 -19.99 14.81 5.18
N LEU A 396 -19.54 15.77 4.39
CA LEU A 396 -20.05 17.13 4.39
C LEU A 396 -21.19 17.21 3.40
N LEU A 397 -22.38 17.52 3.89
CA LEU A 397 -23.59 17.63 3.11
C LEU A 397 -23.98 19.09 2.93
N GLN A 398 -24.54 19.42 1.76
CA GLN A 398 -25.06 20.75 1.43
C GLN A 398 -26.49 20.68 0.90
N LYS A 399 -27.34 21.59 1.37
CA LYS A 399 -28.67 21.87 0.81
C LYS A 399 -28.90 23.38 0.73
N GLY A 400 -28.81 23.93 -0.46
CA GLY A 400 -28.80 25.39 -0.65
C GLY A 400 -27.61 26.03 0.06
N SER A 401 -27.86 26.92 1.03
CA SER A 401 -26.81 27.54 1.87
C SER A 401 -26.57 26.82 3.19
N GLN A 402 -27.23 25.71 3.44
CA GLN A 402 -27.11 24.95 4.67
C GLN A 402 -26.10 23.84 4.51
N TYR A 403 -25.31 23.61 5.57
CA TYR A 403 -24.32 22.53 5.65
C TYR A 403 -24.62 21.65 6.85
N GLU A 404 -24.43 20.36 6.68
CA GLU A 404 -24.50 19.35 7.74
C GLU A 404 -23.29 18.45 7.68
N LEU A 405 -22.86 17.99 8.84
CA LEU A 405 -21.85 16.93 8.98
C LEU A 405 -22.58 15.63 9.28
N PHE A 406 -22.23 14.59 8.52
CA PHE A 406 -22.82 13.26 8.65
C PHE A 406 -21.72 12.22 8.83
N TYR A 407 -21.66 11.64 10.02
CA TYR A 407 -20.73 10.59 10.37
C TYR A 407 -21.46 9.26 10.47
N PHE A 408 -20.91 8.21 9.87
CA PHE A 408 -21.48 6.88 9.92
C PHE A 408 -20.39 5.81 9.85
N HIS A 409 -20.68 4.66 10.44
CA HIS A 409 -19.83 3.47 10.39
C HIS A 409 -20.38 2.44 9.42
N TRP A 410 -19.47 1.65 8.89
CA TRP A 410 -19.79 0.46 8.13
C TRP A 410 -19.62 -0.77 9.01
N ALA A 411 -20.56 -1.72 8.95
CA ALA A 411 -20.35 -3.07 9.40
C ALA A 411 -20.53 -3.99 8.19
N ILE A 412 -19.47 -4.63 7.81
CA ILE A 412 -19.45 -5.54 6.67
C ILE A 412 -19.47 -6.96 7.22
N GLY A 413 -20.39 -7.78 6.76
CA GLY A 413 -20.53 -9.17 7.23
C GLY A 413 -19.33 -10.02 6.86
N THR A 414 -18.97 -10.95 7.73
CA THR A 414 -17.78 -11.83 7.59
C THR A 414 -17.93 -12.93 6.55
N ARG A 415 -19.12 -13.10 5.98
CA ARG A 415 -19.37 -14.13 4.96
C ARG A 415 -19.69 -13.50 3.62
N ARG A 416 -18.94 -13.87 2.60
CA ARG A 416 -19.08 -13.38 1.21
C ARG A 416 -20.51 -13.41 0.65
N THR A 417 -21.36 -14.31 1.12
CA THR A 417 -22.75 -14.45 0.68
C THR A 417 -23.76 -13.65 1.47
N GLN A 418 -23.32 -12.97 2.53
CA GLN A 418 -24.16 -12.20 3.46
C GLN A 418 -23.58 -10.83 3.80
N SER A 419 -22.61 -10.37 3.04
CA SER A 419 -22.05 -9.04 3.24
C SER A 419 -23.12 -8.00 2.99
N ARG A 420 -23.46 -7.26 4.03
CA ARG A 420 -24.31 -6.10 3.96
C ARG A 420 -23.59 -4.94 4.62
N VAL A 421 -23.74 -3.79 4.06
CA VAL A 421 -23.22 -2.56 4.65
C VAL A 421 -24.28 -2.01 5.58
N TYR A 422 -23.97 -1.96 6.87
CA TYR A 422 -24.88 -1.46 7.88
C TYR A 422 -24.36 -0.14 8.45
N ASN A 423 -25.24 0.79 8.69
CA ASN A 423 -24.94 1.93 9.51
C ASN A 423 -25.26 1.61 10.98
N LEU A 424 -24.25 1.30 11.78
CA LEU A 424 -24.44 0.94 13.19
C LEU A 424 -24.59 2.16 14.10
N GLU A 425 -23.99 3.28 13.72
CA GLU A 425 -24.05 4.51 14.49
C GLU A 425 -24.06 5.68 13.54
N ARG A 426 -25.08 6.54 13.70
CA ARG A 426 -25.29 7.69 12.84
C ARG A 426 -25.26 8.97 13.66
N ILE A 427 -24.34 9.84 13.31
CA ILE A 427 -24.28 11.19 13.86
C ILE A 427 -24.49 12.16 12.71
N ARG A 428 -25.51 13.02 12.81
CA ARG A 428 -25.81 14.06 11.81
C ARG A 428 -26.25 15.32 12.52
N PHE A 429 -25.61 16.45 12.19
CA PHE A 429 -25.91 17.74 12.81
C PHE A 429 -25.56 18.91 11.88
N SER A 430 -26.24 20.03 12.10
CA SER A 430 -26.03 21.26 11.33
C SER A 430 -24.71 21.93 11.66
N LEU A 431 -24.07 22.52 10.64
CA LEU A 431 -22.89 23.37 10.76
C LEU A 431 -23.28 24.84 10.65
N ASP A 432 -23.94 25.35 11.71
CA ASP A 432 -24.44 26.71 11.72
C ASP A 432 -23.30 27.72 11.63
N GLY A 433 -23.39 28.64 10.67
CA GLY A 433 -22.38 29.67 10.41
C GLY A 433 -21.43 29.33 9.26
N LEU A 434 -21.41 28.11 8.75
CA LEU A 434 -20.71 27.76 7.52
C LEU A 434 -21.54 28.22 6.31
N SER A 435 -20.96 29.01 5.42
CA SER A 435 -21.64 29.55 4.24
C SER A 435 -21.01 29.12 2.92
N GLY A 436 -19.83 28.50 2.99
CA GLY A 436 -19.10 27.99 1.86
C GLY A 436 -18.16 26.83 2.22
N TYR A 437 -17.53 26.28 1.22
CA TYR A 437 -16.60 25.15 1.37
C TYR A 437 -15.42 25.30 0.39
N THR A 438 -14.25 25.02 0.87
CA THR A 438 -13.03 24.94 0.05
C THR A 438 -12.42 23.55 0.15
N ASP A 439 -12.19 23.05 1.38
CA ASP A 439 -11.54 21.76 1.65
C ASP A 439 -11.79 21.30 3.08
N MET A 440 -11.58 20.01 3.35
CA MET A 440 -11.82 19.39 4.65
C MET A 440 -10.70 18.42 5.02
N ALA A 441 -10.20 18.51 6.25
CA ALA A 441 -9.24 17.57 6.81
C ALA A 441 -9.80 16.89 8.07
N VAL A 442 -9.74 15.56 8.13
CA VAL A 442 -10.25 14.75 9.24
C VAL A 442 -9.12 14.27 10.13
N PHE A 443 -9.26 14.47 11.44
CA PHE A 443 -8.30 14.06 12.46
C PHE A 443 -8.88 12.94 13.32
N ASN A 444 -8.56 11.73 12.95
CA ASN A 444 -9.16 10.52 13.50
C ASN A 444 -8.88 10.31 15.00
N ASN A 445 -7.66 10.52 15.45
CA ASN A 445 -7.25 10.26 16.83
C ASN A 445 -8.02 11.07 17.87
N LYS A 446 -8.59 12.21 17.49
CA LYS A 446 -9.35 13.11 18.40
C LYS A 446 -10.77 13.35 17.91
N GLN A 447 -11.18 12.69 16.84
CA GLN A 447 -12.52 12.78 16.26
C GLN A 447 -12.98 14.22 16.00
N PHE A 448 -12.14 15.00 15.33
CA PHE A 448 -12.49 16.33 14.88
C PHE A 448 -12.18 16.54 13.40
N VAL A 449 -12.79 17.55 12.83
CA VAL A 449 -12.59 17.98 11.45
C VAL A 449 -12.21 19.45 11.43
N LEU A 450 -11.31 19.78 10.52
CA LEU A 450 -11.08 21.15 10.09
C LEU A 450 -11.75 21.37 8.75
N ILE A 451 -12.41 22.51 8.58
CA ILE A 451 -13.10 22.91 7.35
C ILE A 451 -12.58 24.28 6.94
N ALA A 452 -12.13 24.40 5.70
CA ALA A 452 -11.74 25.67 5.11
C ALA A 452 -12.93 26.28 4.35
N GLU A 453 -13.14 27.58 4.56
CA GLU A 453 -14.10 28.41 3.86
C GLU A 453 -13.45 29.72 3.49
N GLY A 454 -13.11 29.90 2.22
CA GLY A 454 -12.36 31.10 1.78
C GLY A 454 -11.06 31.26 2.55
N ASN A 455 -10.93 32.31 3.34
CA ASN A 455 -9.75 32.53 4.19
C ASN A 455 -9.98 32.12 5.66
N SER A 456 -11.08 31.48 5.98
CA SER A 456 -11.43 31.07 7.34
C SER A 456 -11.17 29.58 7.55
N LEU A 457 -10.69 29.24 8.75
CA LEU A 457 -10.54 27.86 9.21
C LEU A 457 -11.49 27.61 10.36
N TRP A 458 -12.29 26.57 10.20
CA TRP A 458 -13.27 26.15 11.14
C TRP A 458 -12.91 24.81 11.76
N TYR A 459 -13.33 24.58 12.98
CA TYR A 459 -13.13 23.36 13.75
C TYR A 459 -14.47 22.83 14.23
N CYS A 460 -14.67 21.52 14.17
CA CYS A 460 -15.82 20.84 14.73
C CYS A 460 -15.46 19.43 15.20
N GLN A 461 -16.00 19.02 16.36
CA GLN A 461 -15.92 17.63 16.80
C GLN A 461 -17.09 16.84 16.24
N TYR A 462 -16.83 15.66 15.71
CA TYR A 462 -17.88 14.72 15.27
C TYR A 462 -18.08 13.56 16.23
N LYS A 463 -17.40 13.58 17.38
CA LYS A 463 -17.58 12.62 18.45
C LYS A 463 -19.00 12.70 19.01
N LYS A 464 -19.65 11.53 19.26
CA LYS A 464 -21.04 11.43 19.72
C LYS A 464 -21.31 12.22 21.00
N ASP A 465 -20.40 12.15 21.98
CA ASP A 465 -20.48 12.83 23.26
C ASP A 465 -19.66 14.13 23.29
N GLY A 466 -19.20 14.60 22.12
CA GLY A 466 -18.40 15.80 21.96
C GLY A 466 -19.23 17.05 21.73
N GLU A 467 -18.59 18.19 21.79
CA GLU A 467 -19.19 19.47 21.43
C GLU A 467 -19.30 19.56 19.88
N GLN A 468 -20.48 19.21 19.36
CA GLN A 468 -20.79 19.21 17.92
C GLN A 468 -21.11 20.64 17.42
N THR A 469 -20.27 21.61 17.80
CA THR A 469 -20.44 23.02 17.45
C THR A 469 -19.31 23.45 16.54
N LEU A 470 -19.65 24.08 15.44
CA LEU A 470 -18.70 24.68 14.52
C LEU A 470 -18.07 25.94 15.15
N LYS A 471 -16.74 26.01 15.20
CA LYS A 471 -16.01 27.16 15.75
C LYS A 471 -15.00 27.66 14.74
N LYS A 472 -15.05 28.96 14.43
CA LYS A 472 -13.97 29.59 13.67
C LYS A 472 -12.74 29.69 14.56
N ILE A 473 -11.63 29.08 14.14
CA ILE A 473 -10.40 29.04 14.92
C ILE A 473 -9.30 29.94 14.35
N TYR A 474 -9.36 30.24 13.04
CA TYR A 474 -8.36 31.09 12.39
C TYR A 474 -8.93 31.81 11.18
N THR A 475 -8.29 32.95 10.83
CA THR A 475 -8.51 33.65 9.56
C THR A 475 -7.15 33.98 8.94
N PHE A 476 -6.93 33.48 7.74
CA PHE A 476 -5.71 33.72 6.98
C PHE A 476 -5.79 35.04 6.19
N ASP A 477 -4.63 35.60 5.83
CA ASP A 477 -4.56 36.82 5.02
C ASP A 477 -4.96 36.57 3.55
N SER A 478 -4.96 35.30 3.11
CA SER A 478 -5.35 34.90 1.76
C SER A 478 -6.23 33.64 1.81
N PRO A 479 -7.02 33.37 0.74
CA PRO A 479 -7.88 32.20 0.69
C PRO A 479 -7.09 30.89 0.79
N VAL A 480 -7.58 29.99 1.63
CA VAL A 480 -7.10 28.60 1.70
C VAL A 480 -7.45 27.89 0.40
N LYS A 481 -6.53 27.09 -0.14
CA LYS A 481 -6.73 26.30 -1.35
C LYS A 481 -6.89 24.81 -1.07
N ALA A 482 -6.22 24.31 -0.02
CA ALA A 482 -6.29 22.95 0.46
C ALA A 482 -5.90 22.89 1.95
N LEU A 483 -6.32 21.82 2.65
CA LEU A 483 -6.00 21.50 4.04
C LEU A 483 -5.14 20.23 4.14
#